data_a66ac7eaf05f34569e056060e8cb1866
#
_entry.id   a66ac7eaf05f34569e056060e8cb1866
#
_cell.length_a   1.000
_cell.length_b   1.000
_cell.length_c   1.000
_cell.angle_alpha   90.00
_cell.angle_beta   90.00
_cell.angle_gamma   90.00
#
_symmetry.space_group_name_H-M   'P 1'
#
loop_
_entity.id
_entity.type
_entity.pdbx_description
1 polymer ?
#
loop_
_entity_poly.entity_id
_entity_poly.type
_entity_poly.pdbx_seq_one_letter_code
_entity_poly.pdbx_strand_id
1 'polypeptide(L)'
;QAHARIGATSILPTLISDSPDQVRGAIKAVVEAVAEGVPGILGLHLEGPHLSQGRKGAHDGGLIRRMSQDDLTLLLEAATQLPVLKITVAPESVSNEQIWALSAAGVLVSLGHTNADFATCQAAAKAGARCVTHLFNAQSQIGNREPGTVGAALALGELSAGLIADGVHVHSETMALALRAKRGPGRIFLVSDAMASAGSDIENFHLNGRLIQRSGNRLTLEDGTLAGAHLELATAVRNLVGMCGVPLNKA
;
A
#
# COMPACT_ATOMS: atom_id res chain seq x y z
N GLN A 1 -10.99 -15.77 -7.02
CA GLN A 1 -11.10 -16.14 -8.47
C GLN A 1 -11.12 -14.90 -9.38
N ALA A 2 -11.84 -13.79 -9.03
CA ALA A 2 -11.88 -12.58 -9.85
C ALA A 2 -10.48 -12.03 -10.15
N HIS A 3 -9.66 -11.80 -9.10
CA HIS A 3 -8.31 -11.28 -9.26
C HIS A 3 -7.40 -12.14 -10.16
N ALA A 4 -7.53 -13.48 -10.11
CA ALA A 4 -6.74 -14.36 -10.99
C ALA A 4 -7.08 -14.15 -12.48
N ARG A 5 -8.34 -13.85 -12.80
CA ARG A 5 -8.78 -13.56 -14.18
C ARG A 5 -8.23 -12.25 -14.72
N ILE A 6 -7.90 -11.31 -13.83
CA ILE A 6 -7.38 -9.97 -14.18
C ILE A 6 -5.86 -9.83 -13.90
N GLY A 7 -5.15 -10.98 -13.80
CA GLY A 7 -3.69 -11.03 -13.78
C GLY A 7 -3.04 -11.11 -12.40
N ALA A 8 -3.81 -11.16 -11.29
CA ALA A 8 -3.26 -11.31 -9.95
C ALA A 8 -3.56 -12.72 -9.41
N THR A 9 -2.59 -13.62 -9.53
CA THR A 9 -2.70 -15.00 -9.04
C THR A 9 -2.63 -15.14 -7.54
N SER A 10 -2.10 -14.12 -6.87
CA SER A 10 -1.97 -14.05 -5.41
C SER A 10 -2.23 -12.63 -4.92
N ILE A 11 -2.88 -12.50 -3.78
CA ILE A 11 -3.26 -11.22 -3.20
C ILE A 11 -3.00 -11.21 -1.68
N LEU A 12 -2.83 -10.02 -1.15
CA LEU A 12 -3.01 -9.68 0.25
C LEU A 12 -4.30 -8.86 0.34
N PRO A 13 -5.44 -9.45 0.73
CA PRO A 13 -6.63 -8.65 1.03
C PRO A 13 -6.25 -7.52 1.96
N THR A 14 -6.77 -6.32 1.68
CA THR A 14 -6.35 -5.11 2.38
C THR A 14 -7.52 -4.55 3.19
N LEU A 15 -7.30 -4.35 4.49
CA LEU A 15 -8.17 -3.55 5.34
C LEU A 15 -7.53 -2.17 5.51
N ILE A 16 -8.24 -1.12 5.11
CA ILE A 16 -7.84 0.27 5.40
C ILE A 16 -8.12 0.60 6.87
N SER A 17 -7.76 1.81 7.33
CA SER A 17 -7.97 2.25 8.71
C SER A 17 -9.37 1.93 9.22
N ASP A 18 -9.45 1.16 10.31
CA ASP A 18 -10.71 0.76 10.92
C ASP A 18 -10.55 0.59 12.44
N SER A 19 -11.63 0.23 13.12
CA SER A 19 -11.67 -0.05 14.55
C SER A 19 -10.84 -1.29 14.90
N PRO A 20 -10.37 -1.42 16.16
CA PRO A 20 -9.66 -2.62 16.61
C PRO A 20 -10.46 -3.91 16.42
N ASP A 21 -11.79 -3.86 16.51
CA ASP A 21 -12.65 -5.04 16.32
C ASP A 21 -12.70 -5.47 14.86
N GLN A 22 -12.74 -4.52 13.91
CA GLN A 22 -12.67 -4.83 12.49
C GLN A 22 -11.29 -5.37 12.10
N VAL A 23 -10.21 -4.83 12.69
CA VAL A 23 -8.86 -5.36 12.50
C VAL A 23 -8.77 -6.81 12.96
N ARG A 24 -9.29 -7.13 14.16
CA ARG A 24 -9.39 -8.53 14.66
C ARG A 24 -10.22 -9.41 13.75
N GLY A 25 -11.35 -8.89 13.26
CA GLY A 25 -12.23 -9.61 12.32
C GLY A 25 -11.51 -9.93 11.00
N ALA A 26 -10.76 -9.00 10.44
CA ALA A 26 -9.99 -9.20 9.22
C ALA A 26 -8.86 -10.23 9.41
N ILE A 27 -8.12 -10.15 10.52
CA ILE A 27 -7.08 -11.14 10.86
C ILE A 27 -7.72 -12.54 10.93
N LYS A 28 -8.81 -12.71 11.69
CA LYS A 28 -9.51 -13.98 11.82
C LYS A 28 -9.96 -14.53 10.46
N ALA A 29 -10.61 -13.71 9.64
CA ALA A 29 -11.11 -14.11 8.33
C ALA A 29 -10.00 -14.60 7.39
N VAL A 30 -8.83 -13.94 7.41
CA VAL A 30 -7.69 -14.35 6.56
C VAL A 30 -7.00 -15.59 7.13
N VAL A 31 -6.89 -15.73 8.45
CA VAL A 31 -6.38 -16.97 9.09
C VAL A 31 -7.25 -18.17 8.70
N GLU A 32 -8.57 -18.03 8.77
CA GLU A 32 -9.52 -19.07 8.35
C GLU A 32 -9.37 -19.40 6.86
N ALA A 33 -9.33 -18.39 5.99
CA ALA A 33 -9.17 -18.59 4.54
C ALA A 33 -7.85 -19.30 4.18
N VAL A 34 -6.75 -18.99 4.86
CA VAL A 34 -5.46 -19.67 4.68
C VAL A 34 -5.55 -21.12 5.17
N ALA A 35 -6.17 -21.37 6.34
CA ALA A 35 -6.34 -22.71 6.88
C ALA A 35 -7.21 -23.61 5.99
N GLU A 36 -8.22 -23.02 5.34
CA GLU A 36 -9.08 -23.69 4.35
C GLU A 36 -8.41 -23.90 3.00
N GLY A 37 -7.21 -23.36 2.81
CA GLY A 37 -6.46 -23.45 1.54
C GLY A 37 -7.10 -22.66 0.40
N VAL A 38 -7.76 -21.53 0.68
CA VAL A 38 -8.36 -20.67 -0.36
C VAL A 38 -7.29 -20.20 -1.33
N PRO A 39 -7.37 -20.57 -2.64
CA PRO A 39 -6.31 -20.28 -3.58
C PRO A 39 -6.08 -18.77 -3.76
N GLY A 40 -4.82 -18.35 -3.73
CA GLY A 40 -4.40 -16.97 -4.01
C GLY A 40 -4.40 -16.04 -2.80
N ILE A 41 -4.85 -16.47 -1.62
CA ILE A 41 -4.71 -15.68 -0.38
C ILE A 41 -3.34 -16.00 0.24
N LEU A 42 -2.44 -15.02 0.22
CA LEU A 42 -1.08 -15.16 0.80
C LEU A 42 -0.96 -14.67 2.24
N GLY A 43 -1.93 -13.91 2.71
CA GLY A 43 -1.89 -13.27 4.02
C GLY A 43 -2.74 -12.01 4.01
N LEU A 44 -2.41 -11.03 4.87
CA LEU A 44 -3.19 -9.83 5.10
C LEU A 44 -2.32 -8.58 4.89
N HIS A 45 -2.91 -7.53 4.33
CA HIS A 45 -2.36 -6.18 4.38
C HIS A 45 -3.27 -5.29 5.24
N LEU A 46 -2.71 -4.67 6.27
CA LEU A 46 -3.37 -3.64 7.05
C LEU A 46 -2.82 -2.28 6.61
N GLU A 47 -3.65 -1.45 6.00
CA GLU A 47 -3.27 -0.10 5.61
C GLU A 47 -3.75 0.89 6.66
N GLY A 48 -2.86 1.23 7.57
CA GLY A 48 -3.18 1.98 8.79
C GLY A 48 -3.68 1.08 9.93
N PRO A 49 -4.31 1.66 10.97
CA PRO A 49 -4.73 3.07 11.13
C PRO A 49 -3.61 4.04 11.58
N HIS A 50 -2.37 3.60 11.64
CA HIS A 50 -1.22 4.37 12.13
C HIS A 50 -0.63 5.24 11.02
N LEU A 51 -1.44 6.16 10.48
CA LEU A 51 -1.15 7.01 9.33
C LEU A 51 -1.02 8.49 9.74
N SER A 52 -0.66 9.34 8.79
CA SER A 52 -0.67 10.79 8.95
C SER A 52 -2.04 11.37 8.61
N GLN A 53 -2.61 12.17 9.51
CA GLN A 53 -3.86 12.90 9.27
C GLN A 53 -3.80 13.76 8.00
N GLY A 54 -2.66 14.41 7.76
CA GLY A 54 -2.45 15.26 6.58
C GLY A 54 -2.36 14.49 5.26
N ARG A 55 -2.27 13.15 5.31
CA ARG A 55 -2.15 12.27 4.15
C ARG A 55 -3.17 11.13 4.17
N LYS A 56 -4.31 11.36 4.78
CA LYS A 56 -5.36 10.35 4.97
C LYS A 56 -5.90 9.75 3.66
N GLY A 57 -5.89 10.51 2.55
CA GLY A 57 -6.52 10.04 1.31
C GLY A 57 -7.97 9.65 1.54
N ALA A 58 -8.35 8.44 1.13
CA ALA A 58 -9.69 7.89 1.32
C ALA A 58 -9.95 7.28 2.71
N HIS A 59 -8.97 7.29 3.63
CA HIS A 59 -9.19 6.82 5.00
C HIS A 59 -10.08 7.75 5.80
N ASP A 60 -10.82 7.20 6.76
CA ASP A 60 -11.54 8.01 7.74
C ASP A 60 -10.54 8.61 8.75
N GLY A 61 -10.45 9.94 8.78
CA GLY A 61 -9.55 10.64 9.69
C GLY A 61 -9.85 10.39 11.17
N GLY A 62 -11.10 10.07 11.53
CA GLY A 62 -11.49 9.74 12.89
C GLY A 62 -10.90 8.42 13.41
N LEU A 63 -10.48 7.54 12.51
CA LEU A 63 -9.88 6.24 12.83
C LEU A 63 -8.34 6.29 12.85
N ILE A 64 -7.73 7.31 12.27
CA ILE A 64 -6.27 7.46 12.23
C ILE A 64 -5.75 7.81 13.63
N ARG A 65 -4.78 7.03 14.10
CA ARG A 65 -4.17 7.20 15.42
C ARG A 65 -2.73 6.72 15.47
N ARG A 66 -2.00 7.15 16.47
CA ARG A 66 -0.68 6.59 16.78
C ARG A 66 -0.80 5.13 17.23
N MET A 67 0.22 4.34 16.98
CA MET A 67 0.28 2.95 17.43
C MET A 67 0.41 2.90 18.96
N SER A 68 -0.54 2.26 19.62
CA SER A 68 -0.48 1.94 21.05
C SER A 68 0.28 0.63 21.31
N GLN A 69 0.54 0.32 22.58
CA GLN A 69 1.12 -0.98 22.94
C GLN A 69 0.15 -2.13 22.64
N ASP A 70 -1.16 -1.91 22.79
CA ASP A 70 -2.17 -2.93 22.47
C ASP A 70 -2.24 -3.19 20.96
N ASP A 71 -2.13 -2.15 20.13
CA ASP A 71 -2.04 -2.31 18.68
C ASP A 71 -0.79 -3.14 18.30
N LEU A 72 0.37 -2.83 18.89
CA LEU A 72 1.60 -3.58 18.63
C LEU A 72 1.45 -5.04 19.04
N THR A 73 0.90 -5.31 20.22
CA THR A 73 0.66 -6.67 20.72
C THR A 73 -0.23 -7.45 19.76
N LEU A 74 -1.35 -6.86 19.33
CA LEU A 74 -2.26 -7.49 18.37
C LEU A 74 -1.56 -7.85 17.05
N LEU A 75 -0.71 -6.95 16.53
CA LEU A 75 0.02 -7.18 15.27
C LEU A 75 1.08 -8.28 15.42
N LEU A 76 1.79 -8.32 16.56
CA LEU A 76 2.76 -9.37 16.83
C LEU A 76 2.09 -10.75 16.96
N GLU A 77 0.92 -10.83 17.62
CA GLU A 77 0.13 -12.05 17.69
C GLU A 77 -0.36 -12.48 16.29
N ALA A 78 -0.87 -11.53 15.48
CA ALA A 78 -1.31 -11.82 14.12
C ALA A 78 -0.16 -12.35 13.23
N ALA A 79 1.05 -11.85 13.43
CA ALA A 79 2.24 -12.30 12.68
C ALA A 79 2.57 -13.78 12.95
N THR A 80 2.18 -14.35 14.08
CA THR A 80 2.38 -15.78 14.36
C THR A 80 1.35 -16.68 13.66
N GLN A 81 0.23 -16.12 13.19
CA GLN A 81 -0.90 -16.85 12.64
C GLN A 81 -1.00 -16.74 11.11
N LEU A 82 -0.43 -15.69 10.53
CA LEU A 82 -0.51 -15.38 9.11
C LEU A 82 0.80 -15.72 8.40
N PRO A 83 0.77 -16.37 7.23
CA PRO A 83 1.98 -16.61 6.42
C PRO A 83 2.68 -15.30 6.05
N VAL A 84 1.89 -14.26 5.72
CA VAL A 84 2.37 -12.92 5.42
C VAL A 84 1.46 -11.90 6.09
N LEU A 85 2.04 -11.03 6.90
CA LEU A 85 1.40 -9.82 7.39
C LEU A 85 2.17 -8.60 6.87
N LYS A 86 1.51 -7.76 6.09
CA LYS A 86 2.02 -6.45 5.68
C LYS A 86 1.27 -5.36 6.42
N ILE A 87 1.97 -4.33 6.88
CA ILE A 87 1.35 -3.15 7.46
C ILE A 87 1.90 -1.88 6.80
N THR A 88 0.99 -0.98 6.42
CA THR A 88 1.35 0.39 6.00
C THR A 88 1.22 1.33 7.18
N VAL A 89 2.29 2.06 7.46
CA VAL A 89 2.38 3.03 8.57
C VAL A 89 3.01 4.33 8.11
N ALA A 90 2.64 5.43 8.77
CA ALA A 90 3.36 6.68 8.70
C ALA A 90 4.45 6.70 9.80
N PRO A 91 5.73 6.93 9.47
CA PRO A 91 6.79 6.93 10.48
C PRO A 91 6.59 7.93 11.62
N GLU A 92 5.82 8.99 11.37
CA GLU A 92 5.45 9.95 12.41
C GLU A 92 4.36 9.44 13.39
N SER A 93 3.72 8.32 13.07
CA SER A 93 2.64 7.72 13.88
C SER A 93 3.07 6.43 14.60
N VAL A 94 4.29 5.97 14.35
CA VAL A 94 4.90 4.78 15.00
C VAL A 94 6.33 5.10 15.41
N SER A 95 6.84 4.42 16.44
CA SER A 95 8.25 4.59 16.84
C SER A 95 9.16 3.62 16.05
N ASN A 96 10.46 3.93 16.02
CA ASN A 96 11.45 3.04 15.41
C ASN A 96 11.55 1.70 16.15
N GLU A 97 11.31 1.68 17.47
CA GLU A 97 11.26 0.45 18.27
C GLU A 97 10.07 -0.41 17.88
N GLN A 98 8.90 0.19 17.61
CA GLN A 98 7.73 -0.52 17.11
C GLN A 98 7.97 -1.09 15.71
N ILE A 99 8.59 -0.31 14.81
CA ILE A 99 8.98 -0.79 13.46
C ILE A 99 9.95 -1.97 13.59
N TRP A 100 10.95 -1.86 14.47
CA TRP A 100 11.90 -2.93 14.70
C TRP A 100 11.22 -4.20 15.24
N ALA A 101 10.34 -4.08 16.24
CA ALA A 101 9.62 -5.21 16.81
C ALA A 101 8.76 -5.93 15.77
N LEU A 102 8.01 -5.17 14.95
CA LEU A 102 7.21 -5.73 13.85
C LEU A 102 8.09 -6.43 12.82
N SER A 103 9.18 -5.80 12.39
CA SER A 103 10.10 -6.38 11.42
C SER A 103 10.79 -7.64 11.95
N ALA A 104 11.19 -7.65 13.23
CA ALA A 104 11.80 -8.81 13.88
C ALA A 104 10.82 -10.00 13.98
N ALA A 105 9.51 -9.71 14.08
CA ALA A 105 8.45 -10.72 14.05
C ALA A 105 8.05 -11.17 12.62
N GLY A 106 8.76 -10.69 11.58
CA GLY A 106 8.49 -11.06 10.18
C GLY A 106 7.39 -10.24 9.50
N VAL A 107 6.86 -9.19 10.15
CA VAL A 107 5.89 -8.30 9.52
C VAL A 107 6.57 -7.43 8.46
N LEU A 108 6.00 -7.38 7.27
CA LEU A 108 6.47 -6.50 6.20
C LEU A 108 6.00 -5.05 6.45
N VAL A 109 6.86 -4.24 7.06
CA VAL A 109 6.56 -2.83 7.33
C VAL A 109 6.76 -2.01 6.07
N SER A 110 5.70 -1.30 5.66
CA SER A 110 5.63 -0.43 4.48
C SER A 110 5.34 1.00 4.91
N LEU A 111 6.08 1.96 4.37
CA LEU A 111 5.86 3.38 4.63
C LEU A 111 4.82 3.92 3.64
N GLY A 112 3.84 4.66 4.12
CA GLY A 112 2.80 5.26 3.29
C GLY A 112 1.88 6.18 4.08
N HIS A 113 1.04 6.94 3.37
CA HIS A 113 0.16 7.92 3.99
C HIS A 113 0.88 8.81 5.00
N THR A 114 1.98 9.42 4.56
CA THR A 114 2.95 10.08 5.45
C THR A 114 3.45 11.41 4.89
N ASN A 115 3.72 12.36 5.77
CA ASN A 115 4.45 13.59 5.49
C ASN A 115 5.93 13.52 5.95
N ALA A 116 6.43 12.32 6.27
CA ALA A 116 7.79 12.16 6.75
C ALA A 116 8.82 12.76 5.78
N ASP A 117 9.86 13.34 6.34
CA ASP A 117 11.05 13.78 5.62
C ASP A 117 11.96 12.57 5.30
N PHE A 118 13.00 12.83 4.53
CA PHE A 118 13.97 11.80 4.14
C PHE A 118 14.67 11.16 5.35
N ALA A 119 15.05 11.95 6.34
CA ALA A 119 15.77 11.47 7.51
C ALA A 119 14.90 10.53 8.36
N THR A 120 13.63 10.86 8.54
CA THR A 120 12.65 10.02 9.23
C THR A 120 12.41 8.70 8.49
N CYS A 121 12.26 8.74 7.16
CA CYS A 121 12.15 7.53 6.34
C CYS A 121 13.43 6.67 6.42
N GLN A 122 14.61 7.28 6.44
CA GLN A 122 15.88 6.57 6.59
C GLN A 122 15.98 5.89 7.96
N ALA A 123 15.56 6.56 9.04
CA ALA A 123 15.52 5.95 10.37
C ALA A 123 14.56 4.75 10.42
N ALA A 124 13.37 4.88 9.82
CA ALA A 124 12.40 3.79 9.71
C ALA A 124 12.96 2.60 8.89
N ALA A 125 13.68 2.86 7.78
CA ALA A 125 14.33 1.81 6.99
C ALA A 125 15.42 1.09 7.79
N LYS A 126 16.23 1.82 8.59
CA LYS A 126 17.21 1.23 9.52
C LYS A 126 16.54 0.41 10.62
N ALA A 127 15.36 0.82 11.07
CA ALA A 127 14.56 0.07 12.04
C ALA A 127 13.89 -1.18 11.45
N GLY A 128 13.87 -1.36 10.13
CA GLY A 128 13.39 -2.57 9.50
C GLY A 128 12.25 -2.39 8.48
N ALA A 129 11.81 -1.18 8.19
CA ALA A 129 10.90 -0.96 7.05
C ALA A 129 11.58 -1.36 5.73
N ARG A 130 10.82 -2.04 4.85
CA ARG A 130 11.33 -2.57 3.58
C ARG A 130 10.51 -2.19 2.37
N CYS A 131 9.35 -1.58 2.58
CA CYS A 131 8.44 -1.20 1.52
C CYS A 131 8.01 0.26 1.60
N VAL A 132 7.54 0.78 0.46
CA VAL A 132 6.76 2.01 0.35
C VAL A 132 5.47 1.68 -0.41
N THR A 133 4.33 2.04 0.15
CA THR A 133 3.00 1.75 -0.41
C THR A 133 2.70 2.79 -1.50
N HIS A 134 2.12 2.36 -2.64
CA HIS A 134 1.66 3.17 -3.77
C HIS A 134 2.45 4.48 -3.98
N LEU A 135 3.72 4.32 -4.36
CA LEU A 135 4.70 5.41 -4.57
C LEU A 135 4.07 6.65 -5.23
N PHE A 136 4.37 7.83 -4.74
CA PHE A 136 3.82 9.16 -5.05
C PHE A 136 2.47 9.48 -4.42
N ASN A 137 1.63 8.49 -4.11
CA ASN A 137 0.26 8.72 -3.63
C ASN A 137 0.25 8.86 -2.12
N ALA A 138 -0.43 9.89 -1.61
CA ALA A 138 -0.54 10.20 -0.19
C ALA A 138 0.82 10.25 0.56
N GLN A 139 1.85 10.84 -0.05
CA GLN A 139 3.21 10.91 0.48
C GLN A 139 3.83 12.30 0.31
N SER A 140 4.85 12.63 1.11
CA SER A 140 5.71 13.78 0.85
C SER A 140 6.49 13.58 -0.46
N GLN A 141 6.43 14.58 -1.33
CA GLN A 141 7.00 14.54 -2.68
C GLN A 141 8.47 15.00 -2.68
N ILE A 142 9.16 14.79 -3.81
CA ILE A 142 10.52 15.26 -3.99
C ILE A 142 10.53 16.79 -4.13
N GLY A 143 11.13 17.46 -3.15
CA GLY A 143 11.47 18.87 -3.23
C GLY A 143 12.95 19.06 -3.48
N ASN A 144 13.33 20.30 -3.83
CA ASN A 144 14.73 20.65 -4.12
C ASN A 144 15.66 20.63 -2.89
N ARG A 145 15.11 20.74 -1.69
CA ARG A 145 15.85 20.74 -0.39
C ARG A 145 15.45 19.59 0.51
N GLU A 146 14.27 19.03 0.33
CA GLU A 146 13.75 17.90 1.09
C GLU A 146 13.20 16.86 0.12
N PRO A 147 13.86 15.68 0.00
CA PRO A 147 13.42 14.63 -0.92
C PRO A 147 12.14 13.91 -0.51
N GLY A 148 11.75 14.00 0.74
CA GLY A 148 10.56 13.37 1.28
C GLY A 148 10.57 11.84 1.19
N THR A 149 9.40 11.26 1.40
CA THR A 149 9.18 9.81 1.32
C THR A 149 9.44 9.28 -0.10
N VAL A 150 9.04 10.02 -1.13
CA VAL A 150 9.28 9.61 -2.53
C VAL A 150 10.78 9.54 -2.81
N GLY A 151 11.54 10.56 -2.40
CA GLY A 151 13.00 10.55 -2.54
C GLY A 151 13.65 9.42 -1.74
N ALA A 152 13.19 9.16 -0.53
CA ALA A 152 13.66 8.04 0.29
C ALA A 152 13.38 6.69 -0.40
N ALA A 153 12.18 6.48 -0.94
CA ALA A 153 11.82 5.26 -1.67
C ALA A 153 12.74 4.99 -2.86
N LEU A 154 13.16 6.04 -3.55
CA LEU A 154 14.03 5.92 -4.74
C LEU A 154 15.51 5.78 -4.36
N ALA A 155 15.98 6.52 -3.36
CA ALA A 155 17.39 6.61 -3.01
C ALA A 155 17.88 5.53 -2.04
N LEU A 156 17.02 5.10 -1.09
CA LEU A 156 17.37 4.06 -0.12
C LEU A 156 17.22 2.69 -0.78
N GLY A 157 18.34 2.01 -0.97
CA GLY A 157 18.41 0.75 -1.72
C GLY A 157 17.61 -0.38 -1.10
N GLU A 158 17.45 -0.40 0.21
CA GLU A 158 16.71 -1.42 0.97
C GLU A 158 15.18 -1.33 0.83
N LEU A 159 14.64 -0.19 0.41
CA LEU A 159 13.20 -0.01 0.23
C LEU A 159 12.75 -0.45 -1.16
N SER A 160 11.77 -1.34 -1.23
CA SER A 160 10.98 -1.57 -2.45
C SER A 160 9.75 -0.66 -2.45
N ALA A 161 9.18 -0.36 -3.61
CA ALA A 161 8.02 0.54 -3.70
C ALA A 161 6.94 -0.01 -4.64
N GLY A 162 5.71 -0.05 -4.16
CA GLY A 162 4.54 -0.38 -4.99
C GLY A 162 4.20 0.79 -5.92
N LEU A 163 3.86 0.51 -7.17
CA LEU A 163 3.49 1.54 -8.15
C LEU A 163 2.14 1.19 -8.79
N ILE A 164 1.19 2.13 -8.74
CA ILE A 164 -0.08 2.06 -9.47
C ILE A 164 0.17 2.62 -10.86
N ALA A 165 0.34 1.74 -11.84
CA ALA A 165 0.72 2.12 -13.21
C ALA A 165 -0.51 2.24 -14.13
N ASP A 166 -1.47 3.10 -13.76
CA ASP A 166 -2.71 3.34 -14.50
C ASP A 166 -2.72 4.62 -15.34
N GLY A 167 -1.69 5.48 -15.19
CA GLY A 167 -1.63 6.80 -15.84
C GLY A 167 -2.58 7.85 -15.23
N VAL A 168 -3.32 7.49 -14.18
CA VAL A 168 -4.23 8.36 -13.42
C VAL A 168 -3.58 8.77 -12.10
N HIS A 169 -3.13 7.79 -11.30
CA HIS A 169 -2.45 8.00 -10.03
C HIS A 169 -1.04 8.56 -10.21
N VAL A 170 -0.35 8.15 -11.27
CA VAL A 170 1.00 8.59 -11.58
C VAL A 170 1.12 8.84 -13.08
N HIS A 171 1.60 10.02 -13.46
CA HIS A 171 1.85 10.37 -14.85
C HIS A 171 2.95 9.47 -15.46
N SER A 172 2.83 9.11 -16.73
CA SER A 172 3.76 8.20 -17.41
C SER A 172 5.23 8.61 -17.31
N GLU A 173 5.53 9.88 -17.49
CA GLU A 173 6.90 10.39 -17.35
C GLU A 173 7.43 10.27 -15.91
N THR A 174 6.56 10.48 -14.92
CA THR A 174 6.93 10.31 -13.51
C THR A 174 7.23 8.84 -13.19
N MET A 175 6.43 7.91 -13.73
CA MET A 175 6.71 6.47 -13.63
C MET A 175 8.05 6.12 -14.26
N ALA A 176 8.30 6.59 -15.48
CA ALA A 176 9.57 6.35 -16.21
C ALA A 176 10.79 6.94 -15.48
N LEU A 177 10.66 8.13 -14.88
CA LEU A 177 11.70 8.73 -14.04
C LEU A 177 11.97 7.89 -12.80
N ALA A 178 10.93 7.45 -12.10
CA ALA A 178 11.07 6.64 -10.89
C ALA A 178 11.77 5.30 -11.17
N LEU A 179 11.40 4.62 -12.24
CA LEU A 179 12.01 3.36 -12.65
C LEU A 179 13.52 3.51 -12.95
N ARG A 180 13.94 4.64 -13.57
CA ARG A 180 15.35 4.93 -13.81
C ARG A 180 16.12 5.35 -12.55
N ALA A 181 15.44 6.06 -11.63
CA ALA A 181 16.07 6.61 -10.42
C ALA A 181 16.18 5.60 -9.27
N LYS A 182 15.39 4.53 -9.27
CA LYS A 182 15.35 3.56 -8.16
C LYS A 182 16.69 2.86 -7.98
N ARG A 183 17.27 3.00 -6.79
CA ARG A 183 18.48 2.30 -6.37
C ARG A 183 18.15 0.95 -5.75
N GLY A 184 18.88 -0.10 -6.15
CA GLY A 184 18.74 -1.45 -5.59
C GLY A 184 19.46 -1.65 -4.24
N PRO A 185 19.25 -2.83 -3.58
CA PRO A 185 18.61 -4.04 -4.12
C PRO A 185 17.07 -4.02 -4.19
N GLY A 186 16.39 -3.15 -3.44
CA GLY A 186 14.94 -2.99 -3.52
C GLY A 186 14.50 -2.51 -4.91
N ARG A 187 13.25 -2.82 -5.27
CA ARG A 187 12.71 -2.60 -6.62
C ARG A 187 11.39 -1.84 -6.57
N ILE A 188 11.01 -1.24 -7.68
CA ILE A 188 9.63 -0.86 -7.93
C ILE A 188 8.90 -2.12 -8.42
N PHE A 189 7.72 -2.38 -7.87
CA PHE A 189 6.84 -3.47 -8.27
C PHE A 189 5.43 -2.93 -8.49
N LEU A 190 4.68 -3.57 -9.37
CA LEU A 190 3.32 -3.15 -9.68
C LEU A 190 2.34 -3.58 -8.59
N VAL A 191 1.42 -2.69 -8.26
CA VAL A 191 0.26 -2.97 -7.42
C VAL A 191 -1.01 -2.54 -8.14
N SER A 192 -2.11 -3.24 -7.90
CA SER A 192 -3.40 -2.87 -8.47
C SER A 192 -4.10 -1.80 -7.65
N ASP A 193 -3.92 -1.81 -6.33
CA ASP A 193 -4.71 -1.01 -5.38
C ASP A 193 -6.23 -1.12 -5.65
N ALA A 194 -6.65 -2.35 -6.03
CA ALA A 194 -7.97 -2.63 -6.56
C ALA A 194 -9.02 -2.65 -5.45
N MET A 195 -10.18 -2.11 -5.77
CA MET A 195 -11.34 -2.02 -4.89
C MET A 195 -12.42 -3.05 -5.27
N ALA A 196 -13.60 -2.95 -4.65
CA ALA A 196 -14.73 -3.87 -4.86
C ALA A 196 -15.20 -3.99 -6.34
N SER A 197 -14.86 -3.02 -7.18
CA SER A 197 -15.12 -3.03 -8.63
C SER A 197 -14.19 -3.96 -9.42
N ALA A 198 -13.16 -4.55 -8.79
CA ALA A 198 -12.19 -5.39 -9.49
C ALA A 198 -12.83 -6.65 -10.09
N GLY A 199 -12.71 -6.82 -11.41
CA GLY A 199 -13.28 -7.96 -12.13
C GLY A 199 -14.81 -7.97 -12.17
N SER A 200 -15.45 -6.81 -12.00
CA SER A 200 -16.90 -6.64 -12.10
C SER A 200 -17.27 -5.33 -12.80
N ASP A 201 -18.55 -5.21 -13.20
CA ASP A 201 -19.11 -4.01 -13.81
C ASP A 201 -19.74 -3.04 -12.79
N ILE A 202 -19.43 -3.21 -11.51
CA ILE A 202 -19.94 -2.34 -10.45
C ILE A 202 -19.43 -0.91 -10.66
N GLU A 203 -20.34 0.03 -10.75
CA GLU A 203 -20.04 1.46 -10.92
C GLU A 203 -20.01 2.23 -9.60
N ASN A 204 -20.74 1.74 -8.59
CA ASN A 204 -20.84 2.38 -7.28
C ASN A 204 -20.79 1.35 -6.16
N PHE A 205 -20.09 1.69 -5.09
CA PHE A 205 -20.06 0.87 -3.87
C PHE A 205 -19.73 1.75 -2.66
N HIS A 206 -19.93 1.22 -1.46
CA HIS A 206 -19.63 1.96 -0.23
C HIS A 206 -18.35 1.45 0.42
N LEU A 207 -17.54 2.37 0.93
CA LEU A 207 -16.35 2.12 1.74
C LEU A 207 -16.46 2.95 3.02
N ASN A 208 -16.53 2.31 4.17
CA ASN A 208 -16.74 2.95 5.47
C ASN A 208 -17.90 3.98 5.43
N GLY A 209 -19.04 3.56 4.86
CA GLY A 209 -20.25 4.39 4.74
C GLY A 209 -20.20 5.49 3.68
N ARG A 210 -19.07 5.69 2.98
CA ARG A 210 -18.91 6.70 1.94
C ARG A 210 -19.06 6.09 0.56
N LEU A 211 -19.79 6.78 -0.31
CA LEU A 211 -20.00 6.35 -1.69
C LEU A 211 -18.71 6.51 -2.50
N ILE A 212 -18.29 5.44 -3.15
CA ILE A 212 -17.24 5.44 -4.18
C ILE A 212 -17.92 5.31 -5.53
N GLN A 213 -17.56 6.20 -6.45
CA GLN A 213 -18.09 6.22 -7.81
C GLN A 213 -16.99 5.91 -8.83
N ARG A 214 -17.32 5.08 -9.80
CA ARG A 214 -16.43 4.75 -10.92
C ARG A 214 -16.80 5.58 -12.14
N SER A 215 -15.81 6.27 -12.70
CA SER A 215 -15.92 6.96 -13.99
C SER A 215 -14.73 6.55 -14.86
N GLY A 216 -14.95 5.68 -15.81
CA GLY A 216 -13.89 5.05 -16.59
C GLY A 216 -12.93 4.26 -15.69
N ASN A 217 -11.66 4.66 -15.68
CA ASN A 217 -10.60 4.06 -14.85
C ASN A 217 -10.39 4.75 -13.49
N ARG A 218 -11.24 5.70 -13.13
CA ARG A 218 -11.14 6.43 -11.86
C ARG A 218 -12.17 5.94 -10.87
N LEU A 219 -11.74 5.79 -9.62
CA LEU A 219 -12.60 5.62 -8.46
C LEU A 219 -12.46 6.84 -7.58
N THR A 220 -13.56 7.51 -7.26
CA THR A 220 -13.53 8.75 -6.49
C THR A 220 -14.59 8.76 -5.41
N LEU A 221 -14.28 9.46 -4.32
CA LEU A 221 -15.26 9.98 -3.38
C LEU A 221 -16.03 11.15 -4.01
N GLU A 222 -17.11 11.59 -3.38
CA GLU A 222 -17.95 12.74 -3.84
C GLU A 222 -17.15 14.05 -4.00
N ASP A 223 -16.11 14.25 -3.19
CA ASP A 223 -15.23 15.42 -3.24
C ASP A 223 -14.14 15.33 -4.32
N GLY A 224 -14.15 14.26 -5.13
CA GLY A 224 -13.17 14.01 -6.19
C GLY A 224 -11.86 13.35 -5.73
N THR A 225 -11.70 13.06 -4.43
CA THR A 225 -10.53 12.34 -3.91
C THR A 225 -10.49 10.94 -4.51
N LEU A 226 -9.34 10.53 -5.06
CA LEU A 226 -9.13 9.16 -5.53
C LEU A 226 -9.23 8.17 -4.35
N ALA A 227 -9.91 7.06 -4.57
CA ALA A 227 -10.18 6.04 -3.56
C ALA A 227 -9.86 4.65 -4.11
N GLY A 228 -8.58 4.27 -4.06
CA GLY A 228 -8.06 3.08 -4.73
C GLY A 228 -8.14 3.19 -6.26
N ALA A 229 -7.82 2.12 -6.96
CA ALA A 229 -7.75 2.10 -8.41
C ALA A 229 -8.68 1.04 -9.04
N HIS A 230 -9.11 1.32 -10.26
CA HIS A 230 -9.73 0.33 -11.14
C HIS A 230 -8.68 -0.15 -12.14
N LEU A 231 -7.69 -0.91 -11.65
CA LEU A 231 -6.53 -1.35 -12.42
C LEU A 231 -6.33 -2.85 -12.35
N GLU A 232 -6.27 -3.48 -13.50
CA GLU A 232 -5.81 -4.85 -13.66
C GLU A 232 -4.28 -4.89 -13.77
N LEU A 233 -3.59 -5.83 -13.11
CA LEU A 233 -2.13 -5.93 -13.20
C LEU A 233 -1.62 -6.17 -14.62
N ALA A 234 -2.37 -6.93 -15.43
CA ALA A 234 -2.04 -7.09 -16.85
C ALA A 234 -2.09 -5.76 -17.62
N THR A 235 -3.02 -4.86 -17.26
CA THR A 235 -3.08 -3.50 -17.81
C THR A 235 -1.93 -2.64 -17.31
N ALA A 236 -1.55 -2.76 -16.04
CA ALA A 236 -0.38 -2.06 -15.49
C ALA A 236 0.91 -2.42 -16.26
N VAL A 237 1.14 -3.70 -16.56
CA VAL A 237 2.26 -4.16 -17.41
C VAL A 237 2.17 -3.55 -18.81
N ARG A 238 1.02 -3.59 -19.47
CA ARG A 238 0.82 -2.95 -20.79
C ARG A 238 1.13 -1.46 -20.76
N ASN A 239 0.72 -0.78 -19.70
CA ASN A 239 0.99 0.66 -19.52
C ASN A 239 2.48 0.96 -19.36
N LEU A 240 3.23 0.16 -18.58
CA LEU A 240 4.68 0.33 -18.50
C LEU A 240 5.36 0.15 -19.86
N VAL A 241 4.95 -0.83 -20.64
CA VAL A 241 5.51 -1.05 -21.99
C VAL A 241 5.13 0.09 -22.93
N GLY A 242 3.83 0.41 -23.03
CA GLY A 242 3.32 1.37 -24.01
C GLY A 242 3.55 2.83 -23.65
N MET A 243 3.48 3.18 -22.37
CA MET A 243 3.58 4.58 -21.92
C MET A 243 4.99 4.96 -21.45
N CYS A 244 5.73 4.01 -20.86
CA CYS A 244 7.04 4.29 -20.26
C CYS A 244 8.20 3.70 -21.05
N GLY A 245 7.94 2.95 -22.14
CA GLY A 245 8.96 2.32 -22.98
C GLY A 245 9.75 1.22 -22.26
N VAL A 246 9.19 0.62 -21.22
CA VAL A 246 9.83 -0.48 -20.49
C VAL A 246 9.76 -1.75 -21.33
N PRO A 247 10.88 -2.45 -21.60
CA PRO A 247 10.82 -3.74 -22.29
C PRO A 247 9.96 -4.76 -21.53
N LEU A 248 9.16 -5.55 -22.25
CA LEU A 248 8.20 -6.50 -21.64
C LEU A 248 8.86 -7.48 -20.65
N ASN A 249 10.09 -7.89 -20.89
CA ASN A 249 10.85 -8.77 -20.00
C ASN A 249 11.36 -8.07 -18.72
N LYS A 250 11.08 -6.78 -18.55
CA LYS A 250 11.42 -5.97 -17.37
C LYS A 250 10.20 -5.31 -16.72
N ALA A 251 9.05 -5.35 -17.40
CA ALA A 251 7.79 -4.76 -16.94
C ALA A 251 7.07 -5.63 -15.90
#